data_f2be188c735b70d153f867400f5fd13e
#
_entry.id   f2be188c735b70d153f867400f5fd13e
#
_cell.length_a   1.000
_cell.length_b   1.000
_cell.length_c   1.000
_cell.angle_alpha   90.00
_cell.angle_beta   90.00
_cell.angle_gamma   90.00
#
_symmetry.space_group_name_H-M   'P 1'
#
loop_
_entity.id
_entity.type
_entity.pdbx_description
1 polymer ?
#
loop_
_entity_poly.entity_id
_entity_poly.type
_entity_poly.pdbx_seq_one_letter_code
_entity_poly.pdbx_strand_id
1 'polypeptide(L)'
;TFIKEYASYLLRQGLNIGILENDFGAVNVDMMLLQELQGEKCELEMISGGCDKETHRRRFKTKLISMAMCGYDRVIVEPSGIYDVDEFFDGLREEPLDRWYEIGSVITIVDAGLEENLSDQAEYLLGSEAADAGVIVLSRLDKDNACEEQENRIISHVNRSLERIGCTRRIEKEVIAKDWDMLTEEDFAQIQNSSYQIESFRRPEGTEKDGFQTLYFMNLNRTEEELVPAVKKLFGKRGCTDDSEKENNKNLNDIGRVFRVKGFMKNQSGDWMELNATTQKMTVNPIKEGQEILIVIGEDLKEDKVRECLEDECTEGAENE
;
A
#
# COMPACT_ATOMS: atom_id res chain seq x y z
N THR A 1 7.94 0.35 -7.76
CA THR A 1 7.51 0.86 -6.44
C THR A 1 8.52 1.88 -5.92
N PHE A 2 8.13 2.75 -5.01
CA PHE A 2 9.02 3.75 -4.40
C PHE A 2 10.25 3.12 -3.73
N ILE A 3 10.06 2.00 -3.01
CA ILE A 3 11.17 1.29 -2.36
C ILE A 3 12.26 0.88 -3.35
N LYS A 4 11.89 0.44 -4.56
CA LYS A 4 12.84 0.08 -5.60
C LYS A 4 13.75 1.26 -5.98
N GLU A 5 13.16 2.44 -6.19
CA GLU A 5 13.91 3.65 -6.54
C GLU A 5 14.80 4.13 -5.38
N TYR A 6 14.24 4.14 -4.16
CA TYR A 6 14.99 4.57 -2.98
C TYR A 6 16.13 3.58 -2.64
N ALA A 7 15.88 2.29 -2.68
CA ALA A 7 16.90 1.27 -2.48
C ALA A 7 18.02 1.37 -3.55
N SER A 8 17.65 1.58 -4.82
CA SER A 8 18.61 1.79 -5.89
C SER A 8 19.49 3.02 -5.64
N TYR A 9 18.92 4.10 -5.12
CA TYR A 9 19.69 5.28 -4.69
C TYR A 9 20.69 4.93 -3.59
N LEU A 10 20.28 4.24 -2.53
CA LEU A 10 21.18 3.86 -1.42
C LEU A 10 22.31 2.92 -1.90
N LEU A 11 22.01 1.99 -2.79
CA LEU A 11 23.01 1.11 -3.40
C LEU A 11 24.04 1.88 -4.24
N ARG A 12 23.60 2.91 -4.99
CA ARG A 12 24.53 3.82 -5.71
C ARG A 12 25.44 4.60 -4.78
N GLN A 13 25.00 4.90 -3.55
CA GLN A 13 25.84 5.47 -2.50
C GLN A 13 26.85 4.46 -1.92
N GLY A 14 26.79 3.22 -2.34
CA GLY A 14 27.69 2.13 -1.92
C GLY A 14 27.28 1.45 -0.62
N LEU A 15 26.11 1.79 -0.08
CA LEU A 15 25.59 1.20 1.16
C LEU A 15 25.21 -0.26 1.00
N ASN A 16 25.33 -1.01 2.09
CA ASN A 16 24.83 -2.37 2.23
C ASN A 16 23.45 -2.30 2.90
N ILE A 17 22.41 -2.79 2.23
CA ILE A 17 21.03 -2.61 2.68
C ILE A 17 20.28 -3.92 2.84
N GLY A 18 19.38 -3.96 3.82
CA GLY A 18 18.35 -4.96 3.95
C GLY A 18 16.98 -4.35 3.66
N ILE A 19 16.11 -5.07 2.98
CA ILE A 19 14.71 -4.69 2.78
C ILE A 19 13.86 -5.74 3.48
N LEU A 20 13.00 -5.29 4.39
CA LEU A 20 12.09 -6.13 5.15
C LEU A 20 10.66 -5.80 4.80
N GLU A 21 10.05 -6.69 4.03
CA GLU A 21 8.63 -6.66 3.74
C GLU A 21 7.85 -7.34 4.86
N ASN A 22 6.92 -6.60 5.43
CA ASN A 22 6.11 -7.06 6.54
C ASN A 22 4.65 -7.17 6.12
N ASP A 23 4.31 -8.24 5.41
CA ASP A 23 2.95 -8.50 4.94
C ASP A 23 2.30 -9.67 5.68
N PHE A 24 1.02 -9.53 6.03
CA PHE A 24 0.21 -10.60 6.62
C PHE A 24 -0.16 -11.70 5.60
N GLY A 25 0.10 -11.47 4.32
CA GLY A 25 -0.27 -12.37 3.23
C GLY A 25 0.58 -13.64 3.14
N ALA A 26 -0.01 -14.68 2.56
CA ALA A 26 0.68 -15.93 2.27
C ALA A 26 1.67 -15.81 1.10
N VAL A 27 1.48 -14.80 0.24
CA VAL A 27 2.32 -14.51 -0.94
C VAL A 27 2.58 -13.01 -0.99
N ASN A 28 3.85 -12.64 -1.03
CA ASN A 28 4.24 -11.25 -1.11
C ASN A 28 4.49 -10.85 -2.58
N VAL A 29 3.51 -10.13 -3.14
CA VAL A 29 3.55 -9.59 -4.50
C VAL A 29 4.66 -8.54 -4.64
N ASP A 30 4.86 -7.71 -3.62
CA ASP A 30 5.82 -6.62 -3.66
C ASP A 30 7.26 -7.13 -3.68
N MET A 31 7.55 -8.24 -2.96
CA MET A 31 8.85 -8.92 -3.01
C MET A 31 9.26 -9.36 -4.42
N MET A 32 8.30 -9.79 -5.25
CA MET A 32 8.61 -10.20 -6.63
C MET A 32 9.08 -9.01 -7.47
N LEU A 33 8.56 -7.82 -7.21
CA LEU A 33 8.97 -6.58 -7.88
C LEU A 33 10.35 -6.09 -7.42
N LEU A 34 10.82 -6.53 -6.26
CA LEU A 34 12.10 -6.15 -5.68
C LEU A 34 13.23 -7.16 -5.98
N GLN A 35 12.92 -8.33 -6.53
CA GLN A 35 13.91 -9.40 -6.79
C GLN A 35 15.13 -8.95 -7.61
N GLU A 36 14.95 -7.98 -8.51
CA GLU A 36 16.06 -7.43 -9.32
C GLU A 36 17.13 -6.74 -8.47
N LEU A 37 16.78 -6.30 -7.24
CA LEU A 37 17.71 -5.62 -6.33
C LEU A 37 18.55 -6.61 -5.53
N GLN A 38 18.14 -7.88 -5.45
CA GLN A 38 18.84 -8.88 -4.65
C GLN A 38 20.24 -9.12 -5.18
N GLY A 39 21.24 -9.01 -4.30
CA GLY A 39 22.65 -9.16 -4.66
C GLY A 39 23.57 -9.01 -3.44
N GLU A 40 24.87 -8.86 -3.69
CA GLU A 40 25.89 -8.82 -2.62
C GLU A 40 25.69 -7.69 -1.60
N LYS A 41 25.03 -6.59 -2.02
CA LYS A 41 24.78 -5.41 -1.17
C LYS A 41 23.32 -5.16 -0.83
N CYS A 42 22.42 -6.03 -1.28
CA CYS A 42 20.99 -5.91 -1.01
C CYS A 42 20.40 -7.27 -0.71
N GLU A 43 19.89 -7.45 0.48
CA GLU A 43 19.16 -8.66 0.85
C GLU A 43 17.68 -8.34 1.06
N LEU A 44 16.85 -9.21 0.52
CA LEU A 44 15.40 -9.12 0.64
C LEU A 44 14.92 -10.12 1.67
N GLU A 45 14.20 -9.64 2.67
CA GLU A 45 13.63 -10.43 3.73
C GLU A 45 12.14 -10.21 3.86
N MET A 46 11.42 -11.24 4.24
CA MET A 46 9.97 -11.22 4.35
C MET A 46 9.51 -11.79 5.67
N ILE A 47 8.46 -11.21 6.21
CA ILE A 47 7.66 -11.82 7.27
C ILE A 47 6.31 -12.17 6.66
N SER A 48 6.06 -13.44 6.51
CA SER A 48 4.78 -13.94 6.01
C SER A 48 4.03 -14.66 7.11
N GLY A 49 2.73 -14.44 7.14
CA GLY A 49 1.79 -15.16 7.97
C GLY A 49 1.99 -14.98 9.47
N GLY A 50 0.94 -15.11 10.18
CA GLY A 50 0.87 -15.19 11.64
C GLY A 50 -0.57 -15.53 11.98
N CYS A 51 -0.79 -16.51 12.83
CA CYS A 51 -2.15 -16.85 13.25
C CYS A 51 -2.78 -15.77 14.12
N ASP A 52 -1.94 -14.85 14.63
CA ASP A 52 -2.32 -13.77 15.53
C ASP A 52 -1.27 -12.66 15.54
N LYS A 53 -1.69 -11.48 16.02
CA LYS A 53 -0.89 -10.25 16.08
C LYS A 53 0.37 -10.40 16.92
N GLU A 54 0.32 -11.15 18.02
CA GLU A 54 1.47 -11.33 18.92
C GLU A 54 2.55 -12.21 18.28
N THR A 55 2.14 -13.30 17.62
CA THR A 55 3.06 -14.15 16.86
C THR A 55 3.74 -13.39 15.74
N HIS A 56 3.00 -12.53 15.04
CA HIS A 56 3.54 -11.67 13.99
C HIS A 56 4.58 -10.67 14.55
N ARG A 57 4.26 -9.96 15.63
CA ARG A 57 5.20 -9.05 16.33
C ARG A 57 6.47 -9.76 16.76
N ARG A 58 6.37 -11.00 17.29
CA ARG A 58 7.53 -11.80 17.68
C ARG A 58 8.39 -12.19 16.48
N ARG A 59 7.79 -12.58 15.37
CA ARG A 59 8.52 -12.89 14.13
C ARG A 59 9.23 -11.65 13.58
N PHE A 60 8.56 -10.53 13.58
CA PHE A 60 9.13 -9.25 13.17
C PHE A 60 10.37 -8.90 14.00
N LYS A 61 10.26 -8.93 15.32
CA LYS A 61 11.39 -8.71 16.24
C LYS A 61 12.54 -9.68 15.98
N THR A 62 12.25 -10.97 15.82
CA THR A 62 13.27 -12.00 15.54
C THR A 62 13.97 -11.73 14.20
N LYS A 63 13.25 -11.31 13.18
CA LYS A 63 13.82 -10.99 11.87
C LYS A 63 14.73 -9.76 11.96
N LEU A 64 14.32 -8.71 12.64
CA LEU A 64 15.17 -7.53 12.86
C LEU A 64 16.43 -7.87 13.64
N ILE A 65 16.35 -8.75 14.66
CA ILE A 65 17.53 -9.24 15.37
C ILE A 65 18.49 -9.95 14.40
N SER A 66 17.98 -10.82 13.55
CA SER A 66 18.79 -11.51 12.54
C SER A 66 19.46 -10.52 11.56
N MET A 67 18.70 -9.55 11.07
CA MET A 67 19.21 -8.54 10.14
C MET A 67 20.27 -7.62 10.76
N ALA A 68 20.14 -7.28 12.03
CA ALA A 68 21.18 -6.52 12.75
C ALA A 68 22.52 -7.25 12.78
N MET A 69 22.50 -8.59 12.85
CA MET A 69 23.72 -9.41 12.84
C MET A 69 24.39 -9.47 11.46
N CYS A 70 23.66 -9.16 10.38
CA CYS A 70 24.20 -9.12 9.02
C CYS A 70 25.03 -7.86 8.74
N GLY A 71 24.88 -6.81 9.58
CA GLY A 71 25.69 -5.60 9.50
C GLY A 71 25.30 -4.68 8.32
N TYR A 72 24.02 -4.53 8.04
CA TYR A 72 23.52 -3.57 7.05
C TYR A 72 23.73 -2.14 7.52
N ASP A 73 24.10 -1.25 6.59
CA ASP A 73 24.16 0.20 6.84
C ASP A 73 22.75 0.79 6.98
N ARG A 74 21.78 0.21 6.28
CA ARG A 74 20.36 0.60 6.31
C ARG A 74 19.44 -0.61 6.21
N VAL A 75 18.36 -0.57 6.96
CA VAL A 75 17.25 -1.51 6.81
C VAL A 75 16.02 -0.70 6.44
N ILE A 76 15.45 -0.98 5.27
CA ILE A 76 14.17 -0.42 4.81
C ILE A 76 13.10 -1.40 5.28
N VAL A 77 12.13 -0.92 6.02
CA VAL A 77 10.98 -1.72 6.45
C VAL A 77 9.73 -1.18 5.78
N GLU A 78 9.04 -2.02 5.01
CA GLU A 78 7.68 -1.74 4.54
C GLU A 78 6.69 -2.47 5.44
N PRO A 79 6.03 -1.79 6.38
CA PRO A 79 4.97 -2.40 7.14
C PRO A 79 3.71 -2.56 6.28
N SER A 80 2.81 -3.46 6.67
CA SER A 80 1.47 -3.51 6.08
C SER A 80 0.80 -2.14 6.21
N GLY A 81 0.10 -1.70 5.16
CA GLY A 81 -0.57 -0.37 5.11
C GLY A 81 -1.69 -0.15 6.13
N ILE A 82 -1.87 -1.06 7.08
CA ILE A 82 -2.79 -0.97 8.23
C ILE A 82 -2.01 -1.03 9.56
N TYR A 83 -0.68 -0.93 9.49
CA TYR A 83 0.18 -1.07 10.66
C TYR A 83 0.19 0.22 11.48
N ASP A 84 0.19 0.06 12.80
CA ASP A 84 0.29 1.18 13.73
C ASP A 84 1.76 1.57 13.90
N VAL A 85 2.10 2.82 13.54
CA VAL A 85 3.48 3.34 13.60
C VAL A 85 4.02 3.33 15.04
N ASP A 86 3.17 3.62 16.03
CA ASP A 86 3.55 3.57 17.44
C ASP A 86 3.99 2.17 17.88
N GLU A 87 3.28 1.13 17.45
CA GLU A 87 3.65 -0.26 17.75
C GLU A 87 5.02 -0.63 17.14
N PHE A 88 5.35 -0.05 15.99
CA PHE A 88 6.66 -0.25 15.37
C PHE A 88 7.76 0.42 16.19
N PHE A 89 7.58 1.66 16.59
CA PHE A 89 8.55 2.37 17.43
C PHE A 89 8.75 1.70 18.79
N ASP A 90 7.67 1.26 19.42
CA ASP A 90 7.75 0.52 20.69
C ASP A 90 8.55 -0.76 20.51
N GLY A 91 8.33 -1.49 19.42
CA GLY A 91 9.11 -2.70 19.10
C GLY A 91 10.61 -2.42 18.93
N LEU A 92 10.98 -1.32 18.30
CA LEU A 92 12.40 -0.93 18.13
C LEU A 92 13.05 -0.47 19.43
N ARG A 93 12.28 0.05 20.38
CA ARG A 93 12.76 0.49 21.70
C ARG A 93 12.94 -0.66 22.70
N GLU A 94 12.48 -1.86 22.36
CA GLU A 94 12.71 -3.05 23.20
C GLU A 94 14.11 -3.61 23.02
N GLU A 95 14.71 -4.11 24.11
CA GLU A 95 15.97 -4.86 24.05
C GLU A 95 15.84 -6.12 23.16
N PRO A 96 16.85 -6.45 22.32
CA PRO A 96 18.12 -5.76 22.12
C PRO A 96 18.11 -4.73 20.98
N LEU A 97 16.96 -4.50 20.31
CA LEU A 97 16.85 -3.67 19.11
C LEU A 97 17.23 -2.21 19.38
N ASP A 98 16.90 -1.71 20.56
CA ASP A 98 17.23 -0.35 21.03
C ASP A 98 18.73 -0.01 20.99
N ARG A 99 19.59 -1.05 21.01
CA ARG A 99 21.06 -0.90 20.96
C ARG A 99 21.65 -1.11 19.58
N TRP A 100 20.88 -1.71 18.68
CA TRP A 100 21.38 -2.12 17.36
C TRP A 100 20.81 -1.28 16.22
N TYR A 101 19.69 -0.63 16.47
CA TYR A 101 19.01 0.19 15.48
C TYR A 101 18.86 1.63 15.94
N GLU A 102 19.02 2.53 14.99
CA GLU A 102 18.64 3.91 15.08
C GLU A 102 17.58 4.19 14.02
N ILE A 103 16.48 4.85 14.42
CA ILE A 103 15.43 5.23 13.48
C ILE A 103 15.98 6.32 12.57
N GLY A 104 16.03 6.04 11.29
CA GLY A 104 16.51 6.99 10.29
C GLY A 104 15.39 7.93 9.84
N SER A 105 14.63 7.52 8.82
CA SER A 105 13.56 8.33 8.24
C SER A 105 12.25 7.56 8.24
N VAL A 106 11.17 8.23 8.63
CA VAL A 106 9.79 7.74 8.46
C VAL A 106 9.22 8.43 7.22
N ILE A 107 8.88 7.62 6.23
CA ILE A 107 8.44 8.08 4.92
C ILE A 107 6.99 7.63 4.74
N THR A 108 6.07 8.56 4.65
CA THR A 108 4.66 8.25 4.39
C THR A 108 4.34 8.48 2.92
N ILE A 109 3.83 7.45 2.25
CA ILE A 109 3.42 7.51 0.85
C ILE A 109 1.92 7.78 0.77
N VAL A 110 1.54 8.92 0.21
CA VAL A 110 0.13 9.32 0.06
C VAL A 110 -0.28 9.31 -1.40
N ASP A 111 -1.40 8.66 -1.69
CA ASP A 111 -1.99 8.66 -3.04
C ASP A 111 -2.56 10.05 -3.37
N ALA A 112 -2.02 10.70 -4.38
CA ALA A 112 -2.51 12.00 -4.84
C ALA A 112 -3.95 11.94 -5.39
N GLY A 113 -4.41 10.73 -5.73
CA GLY A 113 -5.79 10.46 -6.11
C GLY A 113 -6.73 10.17 -4.93
N LEU A 114 -6.33 10.41 -3.70
CA LEU A 114 -7.15 10.15 -2.51
C LEU A 114 -8.52 10.80 -2.60
N GLU A 115 -9.57 10.05 -2.24
CA GLU A 115 -10.96 10.55 -2.22
C GLU A 115 -11.12 11.64 -1.14
N GLU A 116 -11.99 12.62 -1.38
CA GLU A 116 -12.23 13.71 -0.42
C GLU A 116 -12.94 13.24 0.85
N ASN A 117 -13.76 12.20 0.74
CA ASN A 117 -14.55 11.66 1.83
C ASN A 117 -14.08 10.23 2.15
N LEU A 118 -13.12 10.13 3.04
CA LEU A 118 -12.68 8.87 3.59
C LEU A 118 -13.62 8.39 4.70
N SER A 119 -13.54 7.09 5.02
CA SER A 119 -14.13 6.57 6.26
C SER A 119 -13.37 7.12 7.49
N ASP A 120 -13.98 7.12 8.67
CA ASP A 120 -13.32 7.55 9.89
C ASP A 120 -12.06 6.73 10.19
N GLN A 121 -12.09 5.44 9.82
CA GLN A 121 -10.94 4.55 9.93
C GLN A 121 -9.80 4.95 8.98
N ALA A 122 -10.10 5.26 7.72
CA ALA A 122 -9.10 5.70 6.74
C ALA A 122 -8.53 7.09 7.08
N GLU A 123 -9.37 8.00 7.58
CA GLU A 123 -8.92 9.30 8.10
C GLU A 123 -7.98 9.14 9.31
N TYR A 124 -8.31 8.22 10.24
CA TYR A 124 -7.43 7.92 11.36
C TYR A 124 -6.08 7.38 10.88
N LEU A 125 -6.09 6.41 9.95
CA LEU A 125 -4.86 5.82 9.43
C LEU A 125 -4.00 6.86 8.74
N LEU A 126 -4.57 7.66 7.84
CA LEU A 126 -3.88 8.75 7.15
C LEU A 126 -3.25 9.74 8.15
N GLY A 127 -4.01 10.13 9.18
CA GLY A 127 -3.54 11.04 10.23
C GLY A 127 -2.41 10.44 11.06
N SER A 128 -2.55 9.19 11.52
CA SER A 128 -1.55 8.53 12.36
C SER A 128 -0.23 8.28 11.62
N GLU A 129 -0.29 7.85 10.35
CA GLU A 129 0.92 7.67 9.55
C GLU A 129 1.60 9.00 9.21
N ALA A 130 0.83 10.07 9.00
CA ALA A 130 1.38 11.40 8.74
C ALA A 130 1.94 12.05 10.01
N ALA A 131 1.43 11.72 11.20
CA ALA A 131 1.85 12.31 12.46
C ALA A 131 3.35 12.13 12.71
N ASP A 132 3.88 10.94 12.47
CA ASP A 132 5.28 10.60 12.75
C ASP A 132 6.20 10.71 11.52
N ALA A 133 5.65 11.00 10.35
CA ALA A 133 6.41 11.11 9.12
C ALA A 133 7.48 12.21 9.18
N GLY A 134 8.70 11.92 8.77
CA GLY A 134 9.71 12.94 8.47
C GLY A 134 9.48 13.61 7.12
N VAL A 135 8.89 12.86 6.18
CA VAL A 135 8.54 13.33 4.84
C VAL A 135 7.30 12.59 4.32
N ILE A 136 6.47 13.31 3.60
CA ILE A 136 5.37 12.76 2.82
C ILE A 136 5.76 12.76 1.34
N VAL A 137 5.64 11.61 0.69
CA VAL A 137 5.90 11.47 -0.75
C VAL A 137 4.58 11.18 -1.44
N LEU A 138 4.19 12.03 -2.38
CA LEU A 138 2.98 11.84 -3.14
C LEU A 138 3.19 10.80 -4.24
N SER A 139 2.23 9.93 -4.41
CA SER A 139 2.19 8.94 -5.49
C SER A 139 1.05 9.23 -6.45
N ARG A 140 1.14 8.73 -7.68
CA ARG A 140 0.08 8.81 -8.70
C ARG A 140 -0.36 10.25 -9.01
N LEU A 141 0.60 11.15 -9.07
CA LEU A 141 0.36 12.50 -9.53
C LEU A 141 -0.17 12.50 -10.97
N ASP A 142 -1.12 13.37 -11.25
CA ASP A 142 -1.64 13.55 -12.59
C ASP A 142 -0.64 14.35 -13.43
N LYS A 143 -0.18 13.75 -14.53
CA LYS A 143 0.83 14.38 -15.41
C LYS A 143 0.29 15.58 -16.20
N ASP A 144 -1.01 15.67 -16.36
CA ASP A 144 -1.67 16.66 -17.21
C ASP A 144 -2.26 17.85 -16.43
N ASN A 145 -2.39 17.76 -15.11
CA ASN A 145 -2.98 18.80 -14.27
C ASN A 145 -1.94 19.42 -13.33
N ALA A 146 -2.15 20.70 -13.04
CA ALA A 146 -1.26 21.49 -12.18
C ALA A 146 -0.94 20.75 -10.88
N CYS A 147 0.26 20.19 -10.81
CA CYS A 147 0.80 19.45 -9.67
C CYS A 147 0.57 20.19 -8.35
N GLU A 148 0.62 21.52 -8.38
CA GLU A 148 0.46 22.39 -7.21
C GLU A 148 -0.97 22.37 -6.63
N GLU A 149 -2.03 22.32 -7.47
CA GLU A 149 -3.40 22.24 -6.96
C GLU A 149 -3.67 20.86 -6.30
N GLN A 150 -3.17 19.81 -6.92
CA GLN A 150 -3.31 18.46 -6.38
C GLN A 150 -2.52 18.31 -5.07
N GLU A 151 -1.29 18.81 -5.03
CA GLU A 151 -0.46 18.86 -3.83
C GLU A 151 -1.17 19.60 -2.70
N ASN A 152 -1.63 20.83 -2.93
CA ASN A 152 -2.32 21.64 -1.93
C ASN A 152 -3.60 20.97 -1.41
N ARG A 153 -4.35 20.29 -2.29
CA ARG A 153 -5.54 19.52 -1.91
C ARG A 153 -5.17 18.39 -0.94
N ILE A 154 -4.13 17.62 -1.27
CA ILE A 154 -3.70 16.49 -0.43
C ILE A 154 -3.12 16.97 0.89
N ILE A 155 -2.26 17.99 0.88
CA ILE A 155 -1.72 18.58 2.13
C ILE A 155 -2.86 19.07 3.03
N SER A 156 -3.87 19.73 2.46
CA SER A 156 -5.04 20.18 3.20
C SER A 156 -5.83 19.00 3.80
N HIS A 157 -5.94 17.90 3.06
CA HIS A 157 -6.60 16.69 3.56
C HIS A 157 -5.81 16.04 4.69
N VAL A 158 -4.49 15.83 4.51
CA VAL A 158 -3.61 15.28 5.56
C VAL A 158 -3.68 16.12 6.83
N ASN A 159 -3.63 17.45 6.72
CA ASN A 159 -3.74 18.35 7.88
C ASN A 159 -5.11 18.25 8.57
N ARG A 160 -6.19 18.05 7.81
CA ARG A 160 -7.53 17.79 8.38
C ARG A 160 -7.56 16.46 9.12
N SER A 161 -6.93 15.41 8.60
CA SER A 161 -6.85 14.10 9.25
C SER A 161 -6.02 14.17 10.54
N LEU A 162 -4.91 14.91 10.56
CA LEU A 162 -4.12 15.19 11.76
C LEU A 162 -4.96 15.90 12.84
N GLU A 163 -5.71 16.92 12.46
CA GLU A 163 -6.60 17.65 13.37
C GLU A 163 -7.70 16.75 13.96
N ARG A 164 -8.27 15.86 13.14
CA ARG A 164 -9.30 14.89 13.59
C ARG A 164 -8.80 13.94 14.67
N ILE A 165 -7.55 13.52 14.62
CA ILE A 165 -6.94 12.66 15.65
C ILE A 165 -6.39 13.45 16.84
N GLY A 166 -6.56 14.78 16.84
CA GLY A 166 -6.08 15.66 17.88
C GLY A 166 -4.56 15.89 17.87
N CYS A 167 -3.91 15.62 16.77
CA CYS A 167 -2.50 15.95 16.56
C CYS A 167 -2.36 17.46 16.31
N THR A 168 -1.36 18.07 16.94
CA THR A 168 -1.08 19.52 16.78
C THR A 168 -0.17 19.83 15.63
N ARG A 169 0.49 18.81 15.07
CA ARG A 169 1.37 18.94 13.92
C ARG A 169 0.63 19.43 12.68
N ARG A 170 1.36 20.19 11.87
CA ARG A 170 0.89 20.65 10.57
C ARG A 170 1.96 20.40 9.51
N ILE A 171 1.58 19.77 8.43
CA ILE A 171 2.44 19.51 7.27
C ILE A 171 2.42 20.75 6.37
N GLU A 172 3.59 21.28 6.04
CA GLU A 172 3.75 22.47 5.18
C GLU A 172 4.80 22.29 4.08
N LYS A 173 6.01 21.82 4.44
CA LYS A 173 7.18 21.75 3.54
C LYS A 173 7.76 20.35 3.40
N GLU A 174 7.38 19.45 4.27
CA GLU A 174 7.87 18.07 4.34
C GLU A 174 7.17 17.19 3.32
N VAL A 175 6.99 17.71 2.09
CA VAL A 175 6.26 17.02 1.01
C VAL A 175 7.12 16.98 -0.24
N ILE A 176 7.15 15.83 -0.90
CA ILE A 176 7.73 15.64 -2.23
C ILE A 176 6.60 15.25 -3.18
N ALA A 177 6.25 16.19 -4.05
CA ALA A 177 5.19 16.05 -5.04
C ALA A 177 5.78 15.98 -6.45
N LYS A 178 6.45 14.86 -6.75
CA LYS A 178 7.05 14.58 -8.05
C LYS A 178 6.68 13.18 -8.53
N ASP A 179 6.52 13.01 -9.83
CA ASP A 179 6.47 11.65 -10.40
C ASP A 179 7.77 10.93 -10.02
N TRP A 180 7.68 9.68 -9.64
CA TRP A 180 8.84 8.94 -9.12
C TRP A 180 9.97 8.79 -10.15
N ASP A 181 9.63 8.74 -11.45
CA ASP A 181 10.59 8.76 -12.54
C ASP A 181 11.37 10.10 -12.64
N MET A 182 10.88 11.15 -11.98
CA MET A 182 11.45 12.50 -11.98
C MET A 182 12.19 12.83 -10.68
N LEU A 183 12.26 11.89 -9.72
CA LEU A 183 12.98 12.08 -8.48
C LEU A 183 14.50 12.20 -8.77
N THR A 184 15.11 13.23 -8.20
CA THR A 184 16.54 13.52 -8.33
C THR A 184 17.33 12.97 -7.14
N GLU A 185 18.65 12.93 -7.26
CA GLU A 185 19.55 12.59 -6.15
C GLU A 185 19.37 13.55 -4.94
N GLU A 186 18.99 14.80 -5.18
CA GLU A 186 18.70 15.78 -4.12
C GLU A 186 17.40 15.46 -3.39
N ASP A 187 16.37 15.02 -4.12
CA ASP A 187 15.12 14.57 -3.51
C ASP A 187 15.34 13.33 -2.64
N PHE A 188 16.10 12.36 -3.12
CA PHE A 188 16.45 11.18 -2.33
C PHE A 188 17.33 11.53 -1.12
N ALA A 189 18.26 12.47 -1.25
CA ALA A 189 19.04 12.96 -0.12
C ALA A 189 18.16 13.66 0.92
N GLN A 190 17.15 14.43 0.49
CA GLN A 190 16.15 15.03 1.39
C GLN A 190 15.35 13.92 2.12
N ILE A 191 14.90 12.89 1.42
CA ILE A 191 14.20 11.76 2.01
C ILE A 191 15.09 11.04 3.02
N GLN A 192 16.33 10.74 2.68
CA GLN A 192 17.29 10.07 3.57
C GLN A 192 17.54 10.83 4.87
N ASN A 193 17.49 12.16 4.82
CA ASN A 193 17.76 13.05 5.95
C ASN A 193 16.47 13.61 6.59
N SER A 194 15.31 13.14 6.21
CA SER A 194 14.05 13.69 6.71
C SER A 194 13.78 13.37 8.18
N SER A 195 14.46 12.34 8.74
CA SER A 195 14.26 11.92 10.13
C SER A 195 12.80 11.45 10.36
N TYR A 196 12.28 11.67 11.54
CA TYR A 196 10.92 11.35 11.96
C TYR A 196 10.46 12.33 13.04
N GLN A 197 9.15 12.32 13.32
CA GLN A 197 8.56 13.05 14.44
C GLN A 197 8.04 12.05 15.47
N ILE A 198 7.79 12.52 16.67
CA ILE A 198 7.07 11.78 17.72
C ILE A 198 5.96 12.70 18.18
N GLU A 199 4.76 12.42 17.69
CA GLU A 199 3.59 13.24 17.98
C GLU A 199 2.61 12.50 18.87
N SER A 200 1.84 13.28 19.63
CA SER A 200 0.75 12.73 20.44
C SER A 200 -0.56 12.88 19.70
N PHE A 201 -1.27 11.78 19.54
CA PHE A 201 -2.60 11.76 18.94
C PHE A 201 -3.50 10.74 19.63
N ARG A 202 -4.78 10.75 19.31
CA ARG A 202 -5.78 9.86 19.92
C ARG A 202 -6.52 9.10 18.83
N ARG A 203 -6.76 7.83 19.10
CA ARG A 203 -7.67 7.05 18.26
C ARG A 203 -9.12 7.48 18.59
N PRO A 204 -9.91 7.95 17.62
CA PRO A 204 -11.32 8.26 17.82
C PRO A 204 -12.12 7.03 18.27
N GLU A 205 -13.14 7.23 19.09
CA GLU A 205 -14.07 6.15 19.43
C GLU A 205 -14.79 5.66 18.19
N GLY A 206 -14.90 4.35 18.03
CA GLY A 206 -15.56 3.73 16.85
C GLY A 206 -14.61 3.40 15.68
N THR A 207 -13.33 3.78 15.75
CA THR A 207 -12.33 3.28 14.81
C THR A 207 -11.76 1.97 15.36
N GLU A 208 -12.20 0.85 14.80
CA GLU A 208 -11.72 -0.46 15.22
C GLU A 208 -10.31 -0.74 14.68
N LYS A 209 -9.55 -1.56 15.41
CA LYS A 209 -8.17 -1.91 14.98
C LYS A 209 -8.12 -2.70 13.66
N ASP A 210 -9.23 -3.30 13.24
CA ASP A 210 -9.33 -4.23 12.11
C ASP A 210 -10.36 -3.76 11.06
N GLY A 211 -10.55 -2.44 10.90
CA GLY A 211 -11.51 -1.88 9.93
C GLY A 211 -11.17 -2.20 8.46
N PHE A 212 -9.89 -2.39 8.17
CA PHE A 212 -9.43 -2.81 6.84
C PHE A 212 -9.25 -4.31 6.77
N GLN A 213 -9.64 -4.87 5.64
CA GLN A 213 -9.53 -6.30 5.34
C GLN A 213 -8.73 -6.50 4.07
N THR A 214 -7.89 -7.53 4.08
CA THR A 214 -7.17 -8.00 2.90
C THR A 214 -7.60 -9.43 2.61
N LEU A 215 -8.19 -9.65 1.44
CA LEU A 215 -8.61 -10.95 0.97
C LEU A 215 -7.64 -11.46 -0.10
N TYR A 216 -7.31 -12.74 -0.04
CA TYR A 216 -6.37 -13.40 -0.94
C TYR A 216 -7.09 -14.47 -1.75
N PHE A 217 -7.03 -14.37 -3.07
CA PHE A 217 -7.61 -15.32 -4.00
C PHE A 217 -6.51 -15.96 -4.82
N MET A 218 -6.25 -17.24 -4.58
CA MET A 218 -5.25 -18.04 -5.31
C MET A 218 -5.93 -19.03 -6.23
N ASN A 219 -5.26 -19.34 -7.33
CA ASN A 219 -5.71 -20.38 -8.28
C ASN A 219 -7.13 -20.13 -8.81
N LEU A 220 -7.45 -18.89 -9.17
CA LEU A 220 -8.72 -18.55 -9.81
C LEU A 220 -8.86 -19.23 -11.18
N ASN A 221 -7.70 -19.59 -11.80
CA ASN A 221 -7.63 -20.21 -13.13
C ASN A 221 -8.34 -19.38 -14.20
N ARG A 222 -8.20 -18.06 -14.12
CA ARG A 222 -8.81 -17.09 -15.03
C ARG A 222 -7.76 -16.22 -15.69
N THR A 223 -8.02 -15.88 -16.95
CA THR A 223 -7.14 -15.03 -17.73
C THR A 223 -7.34 -13.53 -17.42
N GLU A 224 -6.40 -12.68 -17.87
CA GLU A 224 -6.50 -11.23 -17.78
C GLU A 224 -7.83 -10.73 -18.33
N GLU A 225 -8.22 -11.24 -19.51
CA GLU A 225 -9.43 -10.82 -20.23
C GLU A 225 -10.71 -11.10 -19.45
N GLU A 226 -10.72 -12.12 -18.60
CA GLU A 226 -11.83 -12.47 -17.73
C GLU A 226 -11.79 -11.71 -16.40
N LEU A 227 -10.58 -11.55 -15.81
CA LEU A 227 -10.44 -10.92 -14.50
C LEU A 227 -10.56 -9.39 -14.53
N VAL A 228 -10.06 -8.73 -15.57
CA VAL A 228 -10.13 -7.27 -15.66
C VAL A 228 -11.57 -6.73 -15.61
N PRO A 229 -12.55 -7.29 -16.34
CA PRO A 229 -13.94 -6.88 -16.20
C PRO A 229 -14.53 -7.19 -14.81
N ALA A 230 -14.20 -8.35 -14.22
CA ALA A 230 -14.66 -8.72 -12.88
C ALA A 230 -14.12 -7.76 -11.81
N VAL A 231 -12.83 -7.41 -11.87
CA VAL A 231 -12.22 -6.43 -10.97
C VAL A 231 -12.84 -5.03 -11.14
N LYS A 232 -13.18 -4.60 -12.36
CA LYS A 232 -13.90 -3.34 -12.55
C LYS A 232 -15.26 -3.32 -11.84
N LYS A 233 -15.96 -4.45 -11.83
CA LYS A 233 -17.24 -4.57 -11.12
C LYS A 233 -17.08 -4.41 -9.60
N LEU A 234 -15.95 -4.87 -9.01
CA LEU A 234 -15.71 -4.74 -7.56
C LEU A 234 -15.67 -3.29 -7.08
N PHE A 235 -15.23 -2.35 -7.92
CA PHE A 235 -15.18 -0.93 -7.54
C PHE A 235 -16.53 -0.23 -7.65
N GLY A 236 -17.55 -0.83 -8.29
CA GLY A 236 -18.86 -0.26 -8.48
C GLY A 236 -18.89 1.03 -9.32
N LYS A 237 -20.00 1.36 -9.93
CA LYS A 237 -20.21 2.68 -10.56
C LYS A 237 -20.60 3.71 -9.49
N ARG A 238 -19.65 4.25 -8.73
CA ARG A 238 -19.86 5.48 -7.97
C ARG A 238 -19.54 6.66 -8.88
N GLY A 239 -20.52 7.12 -9.65
CA GLY A 239 -20.32 8.33 -10.48
C GLY A 239 -21.23 8.51 -11.69
N CYS A 240 -22.10 7.56 -12.03
CA CYS A 240 -23.08 7.75 -13.11
C CYS A 240 -24.47 7.96 -12.52
N THR A 241 -24.98 9.19 -12.69
CA THR A 241 -26.35 9.61 -12.33
C THR A 241 -27.33 9.22 -13.43
N ASP A 242 -27.44 7.94 -13.81
CA ASP A 242 -28.51 7.46 -14.66
C ASP A 242 -29.44 6.53 -13.87
N ASP A 243 -30.68 6.98 -13.72
CA ASP A 243 -31.74 6.34 -12.94
C ASP A 243 -32.24 5.00 -13.50
N SER A 244 -31.74 4.54 -14.64
CA SER A 244 -32.19 3.32 -15.31
C SER A 244 -31.50 2.01 -14.86
N GLU A 245 -30.46 2.07 -14.01
CA GLU A 245 -29.69 0.90 -13.57
C GLU A 245 -29.87 0.53 -12.08
N LYS A 246 -30.97 0.98 -11.45
CA LYS A 246 -31.19 0.74 -9.99
C LYS A 246 -31.46 -0.72 -9.60
N GLU A 247 -31.81 -1.60 -10.52
CA GLU A 247 -32.09 -3.01 -10.20
C GLU A 247 -30.85 -3.90 -10.14
N ASN A 248 -29.78 -3.59 -10.91
CA ASN A 248 -28.52 -4.34 -10.86
C ASN A 248 -27.60 -3.93 -9.69
N ASN A 249 -27.89 -2.82 -9.02
CA ASN A 249 -27.05 -2.25 -7.95
C ASN A 249 -27.27 -2.88 -6.56
N LYS A 250 -28.29 -3.73 -6.37
CA LYS A 250 -28.54 -4.35 -5.05
C LYS A 250 -27.45 -5.36 -4.65
N ASN A 251 -26.85 -6.06 -5.60
CA ASN A 251 -25.81 -7.06 -5.31
C ASN A 251 -24.42 -6.41 -5.03
N LEU A 252 -24.14 -5.23 -5.60
CA LEU A 252 -22.87 -4.55 -5.38
C LEU A 252 -22.76 -3.85 -4.00
N ASN A 253 -23.89 -3.44 -3.41
CA ASN A 253 -23.90 -2.87 -2.06
C ASN A 253 -23.58 -3.90 -0.96
N ASP A 254 -23.47 -5.18 -1.32
CA ASP A 254 -23.21 -6.27 -0.38
C ASP A 254 -21.75 -6.76 -0.35
N ILE A 255 -20.89 -6.27 -1.23
CA ILE A 255 -19.48 -6.69 -1.33
C ILE A 255 -18.60 -6.03 -0.24
N GLY A 256 -18.96 -4.83 0.22
CA GLY A 256 -18.12 -3.96 1.01
C GLY A 256 -17.47 -2.86 0.14
N ARG A 257 -16.54 -2.10 0.72
CA ARG A 257 -15.85 -1.00 0.03
C ARG A 257 -14.46 -1.44 -0.38
N VAL A 258 -14.26 -1.68 -1.68
CA VAL A 258 -12.95 -2.03 -2.23
C VAL A 258 -12.15 -0.76 -2.51
N PHE A 259 -10.92 -0.71 -2.01
CA PHE A 259 -9.97 0.40 -2.25
C PHE A 259 -8.94 0.05 -3.30
N ARG A 260 -8.42 -1.17 -3.25
CA ARG A 260 -7.35 -1.62 -4.13
C ARG A 260 -7.49 -3.09 -4.47
N VAL A 261 -7.18 -3.42 -5.71
CA VAL A 261 -6.96 -4.80 -6.15
C VAL A 261 -5.59 -4.88 -6.80
N LYS A 262 -4.76 -5.81 -6.36
CA LYS A 262 -3.45 -6.08 -6.97
C LYS A 262 -3.22 -7.57 -7.13
N GLY A 263 -2.44 -7.98 -8.11
CA GLY A 263 -2.10 -9.40 -8.27
C GLY A 263 -1.48 -9.72 -9.60
N PHE A 264 -1.27 -11.02 -9.80
CA PHE A 264 -0.71 -11.56 -11.02
C PHE A 264 -1.63 -12.62 -11.61
N MET A 265 -1.73 -12.61 -12.91
CA MET A 265 -2.53 -13.54 -13.70
C MET A 265 -1.84 -13.80 -15.04
N LYS A 266 -2.34 -14.75 -15.78
CA LYS A 266 -1.90 -14.98 -17.15
C LYS A 266 -2.90 -14.38 -18.14
N ASN A 267 -2.39 -13.87 -19.26
CA ASN A 267 -3.22 -13.56 -20.42
C ASN A 267 -3.55 -14.84 -21.21
N GLN A 268 -4.37 -14.74 -22.26
CA GLN A 268 -4.73 -15.87 -23.11
C GLN A 268 -3.51 -16.52 -23.83
N SER A 269 -2.43 -15.76 -24.01
CA SER A 269 -1.18 -16.27 -24.60
C SER A 269 -0.31 -17.03 -23.59
N GLY A 270 -0.66 -16.99 -22.30
CA GLY A 270 0.08 -17.62 -21.21
C GLY A 270 1.17 -16.76 -20.59
N ASP A 271 1.31 -15.49 -21.03
CA ASP A 271 2.27 -14.56 -20.48
C ASP A 271 1.78 -13.99 -19.12
N TRP A 272 2.73 -13.73 -18.23
CA TRP A 272 2.42 -13.17 -16.93
C TRP A 272 2.14 -11.66 -16.98
N MET A 273 1.04 -11.26 -16.32
CA MET A 273 0.58 -9.88 -16.23
C MET A 273 0.42 -9.48 -14.76
N GLU A 274 0.85 -8.27 -14.45
CA GLU A 274 0.59 -7.60 -13.16
C GLU A 274 -0.64 -6.71 -13.28
N LEU A 275 -1.64 -6.91 -12.41
CA LEU A 275 -2.79 -6.03 -12.24
C LEU A 275 -2.58 -5.14 -11.02
N ASN A 276 -2.85 -3.86 -11.18
CA ASN A 276 -2.97 -2.91 -10.07
C ASN A 276 -4.14 -1.96 -10.35
N ALA A 277 -5.17 -2.05 -9.53
CA ALA A 277 -6.40 -1.32 -9.70
C ALA A 277 -6.81 -0.57 -8.43
N THR A 278 -7.32 0.64 -8.60
CA THR A 278 -7.96 1.45 -7.59
C THR A 278 -9.27 2.00 -8.16
N THR A 279 -10.04 2.73 -7.37
CA THR A 279 -11.27 3.41 -7.82
C THR A 279 -11.06 4.35 -9.00
N GLN A 280 -9.83 4.87 -9.18
CA GLN A 280 -9.52 5.88 -10.19
C GLN A 280 -8.75 5.34 -11.38
N LYS A 281 -7.90 4.36 -11.19
CA LYS A 281 -6.97 3.87 -12.22
C LYS A 281 -6.80 2.37 -12.13
N MET A 282 -6.78 1.74 -13.30
CA MET A 282 -6.41 0.35 -13.46
C MET A 282 -5.26 0.26 -14.46
N THR A 283 -4.23 -0.48 -14.11
CA THR A 283 -3.09 -0.79 -14.99
C THR A 283 -2.87 -2.28 -15.04
N VAL A 284 -2.54 -2.78 -16.21
CA VAL A 284 -2.10 -4.15 -16.44
C VAL A 284 -0.80 -4.08 -17.23
N ASN A 285 0.25 -4.68 -16.69
CA ASN A 285 1.59 -4.64 -17.27
C ASN A 285 2.16 -6.03 -17.41
N PRO A 286 2.91 -6.35 -18.50
CA PRO A 286 3.60 -7.62 -18.62
C PRO A 286 4.75 -7.70 -17.61
N ILE A 287 4.94 -8.89 -17.04
CA ILE A 287 6.06 -9.21 -16.15
C ILE A 287 6.73 -10.52 -16.59
N LYS A 288 7.96 -10.75 -16.15
CA LYS A 288 8.72 -11.94 -16.56
C LYS A 288 8.21 -13.23 -15.94
N GLU A 289 7.91 -13.18 -14.66
CA GLU A 289 7.46 -14.32 -13.86
C GLU A 289 6.43 -13.85 -12.84
N GLY A 290 5.50 -14.71 -12.45
CA GLY A 290 4.46 -14.42 -11.48
C GLY A 290 3.92 -15.69 -10.83
N GLN A 291 3.12 -15.49 -9.80
CA GLN A 291 2.31 -16.53 -9.21
C GLN A 291 0.85 -16.07 -9.25
N GLU A 292 -0.06 -16.96 -9.66
CA GLU A 292 -1.47 -16.63 -9.77
C GLU A 292 -2.05 -16.29 -8.39
N ILE A 293 -2.29 -15.01 -8.18
CA ILE A 293 -2.88 -14.46 -6.96
C ILE A 293 -3.56 -13.14 -7.25
N LEU A 294 -4.70 -12.92 -6.62
CA LEU A 294 -5.38 -11.64 -6.57
C LEU A 294 -5.61 -11.23 -5.12
N ILE A 295 -5.24 -10.02 -4.78
CA ILE A 295 -5.36 -9.44 -3.45
C ILE A 295 -6.35 -8.30 -3.52
N VAL A 296 -7.42 -8.38 -2.71
CA VAL A 296 -8.46 -7.36 -2.61
C VAL A 296 -8.38 -6.70 -1.24
N ILE A 297 -8.22 -5.38 -1.22
CA ILE A 297 -8.07 -4.58 -0.01
C ILE A 297 -9.27 -3.63 0.10
N GLY A 298 -9.90 -3.59 1.26
CA GLY A 298 -11.08 -2.74 1.48
C GLY A 298 -11.62 -2.78 2.90
N GLU A 299 -12.79 -2.18 3.09
CA GLU A 299 -13.56 -2.18 4.34
C GLU A 299 -14.83 -3.01 4.20
N ASP A 300 -15.21 -3.70 5.27
CA ASP A 300 -16.43 -4.52 5.35
C ASP A 300 -16.57 -5.55 4.21
N LEU A 301 -15.42 -6.06 3.74
CA LEU A 301 -15.40 -7.00 2.61
C LEU A 301 -16.07 -8.32 2.99
N LYS A 302 -16.96 -8.80 2.14
CA LYS A 302 -17.56 -10.13 2.23
C LYS A 302 -16.88 -11.06 1.25
N GLU A 303 -16.02 -11.93 1.76
CA GLU A 303 -15.18 -12.81 0.95
C GLU A 303 -16.00 -13.62 -0.07
N ASP A 304 -17.14 -14.20 0.37
CA ASP A 304 -18.02 -15.00 -0.51
C ASP A 304 -18.52 -14.16 -1.70
N LYS A 305 -18.88 -12.90 -1.46
CA LYS A 305 -19.39 -12.00 -2.50
C LYS A 305 -18.30 -11.50 -3.44
N VAL A 306 -17.09 -11.22 -2.89
CA VAL A 306 -15.93 -10.89 -3.71
C VAL A 306 -15.58 -12.08 -4.60
N ARG A 307 -15.54 -13.28 -4.04
CA ARG A 307 -15.26 -14.52 -4.77
C ARG A 307 -16.30 -14.76 -5.87
N GLU A 308 -17.59 -14.67 -5.56
CA GLU A 308 -18.68 -14.80 -6.53
C GLU A 308 -18.48 -13.84 -7.72
N CYS A 309 -18.15 -12.56 -7.44
CA CYS A 309 -17.89 -11.55 -8.48
C CYS A 309 -16.66 -11.88 -9.34
N LEU A 310 -15.61 -12.47 -8.75
CA LEU A 310 -14.39 -12.83 -9.46
C LEU A 310 -14.54 -14.13 -10.28
N GLU A 311 -15.41 -15.04 -9.85
CA GLU A 311 -15.65 -16.34 -10.50
C GLU A 311 -16.80 -16.30 -11.50
N ASP A 312 -17.70 -15.30 -11.45
CA ASP A 312 -18.80 -15.16 -12.40
C ASP A 312 -18.30 -15.02 -13.83
N GLU A 313 -18.78 -15.87 -14.72
CA GLU A 313 -18.59 -15.72 -16.16
C GLU A 313 -19.28 -14.42 -16.61
N CYS A 314 -18.49 -13.46 -17.14
CA CYS A 314 -19.05 -12.30 -17.81
C CYS A 314 -19.76 -12.77 -19.08
N THR A 315 -21.02 -13.14 -18.96
CA THR A 315 -21.91 -13.20 -20.13
C THR A 315 -22.09 -11.76 -20.61
N GLU A 316 -21.19 -11.29 -21.49
CA GLU A 316 -21.53 -10.17 -22.37
C GLU A 316 -22.76 -10.59 -23.12
N GLY A 317 -23.88 -9.88 -22.89
CA GLY A 317 -25.10 -10.09 -23.63
C GLY A 317 -24.81 -9.98 -25.11
N ALA A 318 -24.87 -11.11 -25.78
CA ALA A 318 -25.09 -11.13 -27.22
C ALA A 318 -26.49 -10.53 -27.44
N GLU A 319 -26.59 -9.23 -27.60
CA GLU A 319 -27.74 -8.64 -28.24
C GLU A 319 -27.66 -9.01 -29.72
N ASN A 320 -28.51 -9.98 -30.05
CA ASN A 320 -28.82 -10.37 -31.42
C ASN A 320 -29.48 -9.19 -32.15
N GLU A 321 -29.02 -9.03 -33.42
CA GLU A 321 -29.73 -8.55 -34.62
C GLU A 321 -30.83 -7.49 -34.47
#